data_edc5ac899d0665e5ec2172423132c806
#
_entry.id   edc5ac899d0665e5ec2172423132c806
#
_cell.length_a   1.000
_cell.length_b   1.000
_cell.length_c   1.000
_cell.angle_alpha   90.00
_cell.angle_beta   90.00
_cell.angle_gamma   90.00
#
_symmetry.space_group_name_H-M   'P 1'
#
loop_
_entity.id
_entity.type
_entity.pdbx_description
1 polymer ?
#
loop_
_entity_poly.entity_id
_entity_poly.type
_entity_poly.pdbx_seq_one_letter_code
_entity_poly.pdbx_strand_id
1 'polypeptide(L)'
;MDSKKYRFETLQIHAGLQPDEPTGARGVAIYPTAAYRFKNCDHAARLFELSEGGNIYTRLQNPTTTAYEQRIAALYGAVGALAVSSGMSAILIACLLYTSPSPRDRTRSRMPSSA
;
A
#
# COMPACT_ATOMS: atom_id res chain seq x y z
N MET A 1 -11.16 -8.54 -7.52
CA MET A 1 -11.16 -9.58 -8.58
C MET A 1 -10.51 -10.81 -7.99
N ASP A 2 -11.18 -11.95 -7.98
CA ASP A 2 -10.66 -13.17 -7.37
C ASP A 2 -9.54 -13.77 -8.25
N SER A 3 -8.30 -13.71 -7.79
CA SER A 3 -7.10 -14.16 -8.53
C SER A 3 -7.15 -15.64 -8.90
N LYS A 4 -7.88 -16.45 -8.13
CA LYS A 4 -8.02 -17.90 -8.38
C LYS A 4 -8.91 -18.24 -9.59
N LYS A 5 -9.70 -17.29 -10.09
CA LYS A 5 -10.71 -17.49 -11.13
C LYS A 5 -10.22 -17.14 -12.54
N TYR A 6 -9.13 -16.37 -12.64
CA TYR A 6 -8.64 -15.83 -13.91
C TYR A 6 -7.23 -16.30 -14.23
N ARG A 7 -6.91 -16.39 -15.53
CA ARG A 7 -5.57 -16.71 -16.01
C ARG A 7 -4.61 -15.55 -15.72
N PHE A 8 -3.33 -15.86 -15.64
CA PHE A 8 -2.27 -14.91 -15.37
C PHE A 8 -2.29 -13.71 -16.35
N GLU A 9 -2.47 -13.98 -17.64
CA GLU A 9 -2.54 -12.97 -18.70
C GLU A 9 -3.73 -12.01 -18.49
N THR A 10 -4.86 -12.53 -18.06
CA THR A 10 -6.05 -11.72 -17.73
C THR A 10 -5.78 -10.83 -16.51
N LEU A 11 -5.12 -11.35 -15.49
CA LEU A 11 -4.77 -10.60 -14.28
C LEU A 11 -3.77 -9.49 -14.58
N GLN A 12 -2.79 -9.70 -15.47
CA GLN A 12 -1.83 -8.67 -15.88
C GLN A 12 -2.52 -7.42 -16.44
N ILE A 13 -3.65 -7.60 -17.12
CA ILE A 13 -4.36 -6.50 -17.77
C ILE A 13 -5.42 -5.89 -16.83
N HIS A 14 -6.19 -6.72 -16.16
CA HIS A 14 -7.44 -6.30 -15.51
C HIS A 14 -7.39 -6.23 -13.99
N ALA A 15 -6.44 -6.89 -13.31
CA ALA A 15 -6.35 -6.83 -11.86
C ALA A 15 -5.99 -5.41 -11.38
N GLY A 16 -6.59 -4.98 -10.27
CA GLY A 16 -6.41 -3.64 -9.72
C GLY A 16 -7.06 -2.53 -10.54
N LEU A 17 -7.81 -2.86 -11.59
CA LEU A 17 -8.49 -1.90 -12.43
C LEU A 17 -9.91 -1.73 -11.93
N GLN A 18 -10.24 -0.52 -11.46
CA GLN A 18 -11.61 -0.11 -11.22
C GLN A 18 -11.99 0.91 -12.29
N PRO A 19 -13.13 0.76 -12.97
CA PRO A 19 -13.60 1.77 -13.91
C PRO A 19 -13.74 3.10 -13.18
N ASP A 20 -13.29 4.17 -13.84
CA ASP A 20 -13.49 5.52 -13.31
C ASP A 20 -14.97 5.90 -13.48
N GLU A 21 -15.71 5.93 -12.37
CA GLU A 21 -17.16 6.19 -12.40
C GLU A 21 -17.53 7.49 -13.11
N PRO A 22 -16.80 8.62 -12.91
CA PRO A 22 -17.17 9.88 -13.56
C PRO A 22 -16.99 9.88 -15.07
N THR A 23 -16.01 9.19 -15.60
CA THR A 23 -15.67 9.25 -17.04
C THR A 23 -15.91 7.93 -17.78
N GLY A 24 -16.06 6.81 -17.05
CA GLY A 24 -16.11 5.47 -17.63
C GLY A 24 -14.78 5.02 -18.24
N ALA A 25 -13.68 5.68 -17.92
CA ALA A 25 -12.37 5.37 -18.46
C ALA A 25 -11.93 3.97 -18.02
N ARG A 26 -11.39 3.19 -18.96
CA ARG A 26 -10.85 1.84 -18.71
C ARG A 26 -9.42 1.82 -18.25
N GLY A 27 -8.66 2.89 -18.51
CA GLY A 27 -7.29 3.03 -18.06
C GLY A 27 -7.22 3.41 -16.57
N VAL A 28 -6.11 3.07 -15.91
CA VAL A 28 -5.82 3.59 -14.58
C VAL A 28 -5.58 5.09 -14.69
N ALA A 29 -6.37 5.88 -13.97
CA ALA A 29 -6.16 7.32 -13.91
C ALA A 29 -4.85 7.64 -13.18
N ILE A 30 -4.13 8.63 -13.68
CA ILE A 30 -2.90 9.13 -13.03
C ILE A 30 -3.28 10.32 -12.16
N TYR A 31 -3.06 10.18 -10.84
CA TYR A 31 -3.35 11.21 -9.84
C TYR A 31 -2.06 11.90 -9.39
N PRO A 32 -1.58 12.94 -10.12
CA PRO A 32 -0.36 13.69 -9.76
C PRO A 32 -0.67 14.73 -8.68
N THR A 33 -1.13 14.26 -7.52
CA THR A 33 -1.50 15.12 -6.40
C THR A 33 -0.81 14.66 -5.11
N ALA A 34 -0.51 15.60 -4.22
CA ALA A 34 0.07 15.31 -2.92
C ALA A 34 -1.01 15.10 -1.85
N ALA A 35 -2.10 15.87 -1.90
CA ALA A 35 -3.14 15.87 -0.87
C ALA A 35 -4.54 15.76 -1.48
N TYR A 36 -5.48 15.31 -0.66
CA TYR A 36 -6.87 15.10 -1.04
C TYR A 36 -7.79 15.96 -0.16
N ARG A 37 -8.92 16.39 -0.74
CA ARG A 37 -9.91 17.21 -0.04
C ARG A 37 -10.84 16.34 0.79
N PHE A 38 -11.02 16.72 2.04
CA PHE A 38 -12.01 16.12 2.92
C PHE A 38 -13.40 16.75 2.67
N LYS A 39 -14.45 15.97 2.92
CA LYS A 39 -15.85 16.44 2.80
C LYS A 39 -16.19 17.42 3.94
N ASN A 40 -15.78 17.09 5.15
CA ASN A 40 -15.94 17.86 6.39
C ASN A 40 -14.94 17.38 7.45
N CYS A 41 -14.94 18.01 8.62
CA CYS A 41 -14.04 17.66 9.71
C CYS A 41 -14.27 16.24 10.24
N ASP A 42 -15.52 15.79 10.34
CA ASP A 42 -15.83 14.44 10.82
C ASP A 42 -15.36 13.36 9.85
N HIS A 43 -15.45 13.61 8.54
CA HIS A 43 -14.87 12.72 7.54
C HIS A 43 -13.34 12.66 7.66
N ALA A 44 -12.68 13.79 7.89
CA ALA A 44 -11.23 13.82 8.14
C ALA A 44 -10.87 13.01 9.39
N ALA A 45 -11.58 13.20 10.50
CA ALA A 45 -11.34 12.45 11.73
C ALA A 45 -11.44 10.95 11.50
N ARG A 46 -12.49 10.45 10.84
CA ARG A 46 -12.65 9.02 10.54
C ARG A 46 -11.54 8.45 9.66
N LEU A 47 -11.05 9.21 8.70
CA LEU A 47 -9.92 8.80 7.87
C LEU A 47 -8.62 8.70 8.67
N PHE A 48 -8.35 9.65 9.55
CA PHE A 48 -7.16 9.63 10.41
C PHE A 48 -7.23 8.55 11.50
N GLU A 49 -8.41 8.24 11.98
CA GLU A 49 -8.66 7.12 12.91
C GLU A 49 -8.66 5.75 12.23
N LEU A 50 -8.53 5.71 10.89
CA LEU A 50 -8.60 4.48 10.07
C LEU A 50 -9.93 3.72 10.21
N SER A 51 -10.99 4.39 10.64
CA SER A 51 -12.34 3.83 10.74
C SER A 51 -13.08 3.86 9.39
N GLU A 52 -12.63 4.71 8.47
CA GLU A 52 -13.11 4.80 7.09
C GLU A 52 -11.92 4.74 6.13
N GLY A 53 -12.08 3.99 5.02
CA GLY A 53 -11.06 3.94 3.96
C GLY A 53 -11.13 5.17 3.06
N GLY A 54 -9.98 5.71 2.65
CA GLY A 54 -9.95 6.82 1.72
C GLY A 54 -8.57 7.47 1.60
N ASN A 55 -8.46 8.40 0.66
CA ASN A 55 -7.19 9.05 0.36
C ASN A 55 -7.01 10.30 1.24
N ILE A 56 -5.89 10.38 1.93
CA ILE A 56 -5.50 11.52 2.77
C ILE A 56 -4.34 12.28 2.10
N TYR A 57 -3.27 11.56 1.83
CA TYR A 57 -2.03 12.10 1.31
C TYR A 57 -1.29 11.05 0.50
N THR A 58 -0.72 11.42 -0.64
CA THR A 58 -0.09 10.48 -1.59
C THR A 58 1.02 9.63 -0.99
N ARG A 59 1.75 10.13 0.02
CA ARG A 59 2.77 9.33 0.72
C ARG A 59 2.16 8.16 1.49
N LEU A 60 0.90 8.26 1.94
CA LEU A 60 0.17 7.20 2.62
C LEU A 60 -0.54 6.31 1.60
N GLN A 61 -1.26 6.91 0.68
CA GLN A 61 -2.05 6.21 -0.32
C GLN A 61 -2.35 7.09 -1.53
N ASN A 62 -2.25 6.52 -2.72
CA ASN A 62 -2.63 7.17 -3.98
C ASN A 62 -3.34 6.14 -4.86
N PRO A 63 -4.48 6.47 -5.50
CA PRO A 63 -5.23 5.53 -6.32
C PRO A 63 -4.42 4.90 -7.45
N THR A 64 -3.51 5.65 -8.07
CA THR A 64 -2.60 5.13 -9.10
C THR A 64 -1.68 4.05 -8.54
N THR A 65 -1.06 4.31 -7.38
CA THR A 65 -0.18 3.36 -6.70
C THR A 65 -0.97 2.14 -6.22
N THR A 66 -2.15 2.36 -5.64
CA THR A 66 -3.04 1.29 -5.18
C THR A 66 -3.42 0.33 -6.31
N ALA A 67 -3.71 0.84 -7.52
CA ALA A 67 -4.00 -0.02 -8.67
C ALA A 67 -2.81 -0.91 -9.05
N TYR A 68 -1.60 -0.38 -8.97
CA TYR A 68 -0.36 -1.16 -9.18
C TYR A 68 -0.19 -2.23 -8.09
N GLU A 69 -0.31 -1.86 -6.82
CA GLU A 69 -0.16 -2.77 -5.68
C GLU A 69 -1.17 -3.91 -5.74
N GLN A 70 -2.44 -3.62 -6.02
CA GLN A 70 -3.49 -4.62 -6.17
C GLN A 70 -3.21 -5.57 -7.33
N ARG A 71 -2.66 -5.08 -8.43
CA ARG A 71 -2.28 -5.90 -9.58
C ARG A 71 -1.16 -6.86 -9.23
N ILE A 72 -0.10 -6.37 -8.61
CA ILE A 72 1.03 -7.21 -8.17
C ILE A 72 0.56 -8.24 -7.15
N ALA A 73 -0.23 -7.85 -6.16
CA ALA A 73 -0.80 -8.79 -5.19
C ALA A 73 -1.62 -9.89 -5.87
N ALA A 74 -2.46 -9.55 -6.84
CA ALA A 74 -3.27 -10.52 -7.58
C ALA A 74 -2.42 -11.49 -8.40
N LEU A 75 -1.36 -11.01 -9.05
CA LEU A 75 -0.45 -11.84 -9.85
C LEU A 75 0.32 -12.86 -9.02
N TYR A 76 0.72 -12.48 -7.82
CA TYR A 76 1.42 -13.36 -6.88
C TYR A 76 0.48 -14.17 -5.96
N GLY A 77 -0.83 -13.93 -6.03
CA GLY A 77 -1.79 -14.53 -5.10
C GLY A 77 -1.57 -14.11 -3.65
N ALA A 78 -0.98 -12.93 -3.44
CA ALA A 78 -0.68 -12.37 -2.14
C ALA A 78 -1.88 -11.64 -1.53
N VAL A 79 -1.89 -11.48 -0.20
CA VAL A 79 -2.91 -10.71 0.53
C VAL A 79 -2.84 -9.22 0.20
N GLY A 80 -1.64 -8.71 -0.08
CA GLY A 80 -1.39 -7.32 -0.44
C GLY A 80 0.02 -7.13 -1.00
N ALA A 81 0.27 -5.95 -1.52
CA ALA A 81 1.59 -5.49 -1.96
C ALA A 81 1.79 -4.04 -1.52
N LEU A 82 3.02 -3.64 -1.32
CA LEU A 82 3.40 -2.27 -1.01
C LEU A 82 4.43 -1.80 -2.03
N ALA A 83 4.10 -0.72 -2.73
CA ALA A 83 5.03 -0.07 -3.65
C ALA A 83 5.89 0.96 -2.92
N VAL A 84 7.17 0.93 -3.17
CA VAL A 84 8.15 1.85 -2.61
C VAL A 84 9.05 2.43 -3.70
N SER A 85 9.70 3.54 -3.41
CA SER A 85 10.48 4.31 -4.39
C SER A 85 11.79 3.65 -4.81
N SER A 86 12.27 2.63 -4.10
CA SER A 86 13.52 1.94 -4.43
C SER A 86 13.54 0.50 -3.95
N GLY A 87 14.31 -0.36 -4.62
CA GLY A 87 14.53 -1.74 -4.18
C GLY A 87 15.16 -1.83 -2.80
N MET A 88 16.04 -0.91 -2.43
CA MET A 88 16.63 -0.87 -1.10
C MET A 88 15.59 -0.59 -0.02
N SER A 89 14.62 0.31 -0.28
CA SER A 89 13.50 0.54 0.62
C SER A 89 12.64 -0.71 0.80
N ALA A 90 12.40 -1.46 -0.28
CA ALA A 90 11.66 -2.72 -0.21
C ALA A 90 12.37 -3.75 0.67
N ILE A 91 13.68 -3.91 0.49
CA ILE A 91 14.50 -4.80 1.31
C ILE A 91 14.48 -4.38 2.78
N LEU A 92 14.64 -3.08 3.05
CA LEU A 92 14.61 -2.54 4.42
C LEU A 92 13.28 -2.84 5.12
N ILE A 93 12.15 -2.59 4.45
CA ILE A 93 10.82 -2.84 5.01
C ILE A 93 10.63 -4.35 5.26
N ALA A 94 11.02 -5.21 4.32
CA ALA A 94 10.98 -6.65 4.50
C ALA A 94 11.82 -7.09 5.72
N CYS A 95 13.04 -6.58 5.83
CA CYS A 95 13.92 -6.87 6.98
C CYS A 95 13.29 -6.41 8.30
N LEU A 96 12.73 -5.21 8.36
CA LEU A 96 12.07 -4.69 9.57
C LEU A 96 10.86 -5.53 9.98
N LEU A 97 10.06 -6.01 9.02
CA LEU A 97 8.93 -6.89 9.30
C LEU A 97 9.35 -8.23 9.90
N TYR A 98 10.47 -8.81 9.44
CA TYR A 98 10.92 -10.12 9.89
C TYR A 98 11.88 -10.06 11.09
N THR A 99 12.58 -8.95 11.29
CA THR A 99 13.65 -8.86 12.27
C THR A 99 13.39 -7.94 13.46
N SER A 100 12.33 -7.14 13.43
CA SER A 100 12.00 -6.21 14.51
C SER A 100 10.66 -6.55 15.16
N PRO A 101 10.58 -6.59 16.49
CA PRO A 101 11.65 -6.69 17.47
C PRO A 101 11.91 -8.16 17.86
N SER A 102 13.09 -8.67 17.61
CA SER A 102 13.49 -9.96 18.18
C SER A 102 13.68 -9.80 19.71
N PRO A 103 13.16 -10.70 20.52
CA PRO A 103 13.50 -10.72 21.96
C PRO A 103 15.02 -10.81 22.20
N ARG A 104 15.75 -11.28 21.20
CA ARG A 104 17.21 -11.40 21.21
C ARG A 104 17.89 -10.05 20.99
N ASP A 105 17.28 -9.11 20.24
CA ASP A 105 17.81 -7.77 20.02
C ASP A 105 17.67 -6.89 21.28
N ARG A 106 16.66 -7.15 22.10
CA ARG A 106 16.48 -6.53 23.41
C ARG A 106 17.63 -6.84 24.39
N THR A 107 18.25 -8.00 24.27
CA THR A 107 19.41 -8.39 25.08
C THR A 107 20.72 -7.84 24.54
N ARG A 108 20.82 -7.58 23.24
CA ARG A 108 21.99 -6.94 22.62
C ARG A 108 22.05 -5.42 22.85
N SER A 109 20.92 -4.75 22.99
CA SER A 109 20.88 -3.33 23.30
C SER A 109 21.19 -3.01 24.76
N ARG A 110 21.37 -4.00 25.60
CA ARG A 110 21.87 -3.89 26.97
C ARG A 110 23.38 -4.18 27.02
N MET A 111 24.16 -3.55 26.16
CA MET A 111 25.57 -3.37 26.51
C MET A 111 25.60 -2.36 27.68
N PRO A 112 26.11 -2.75 28.86
CA PRO A 112 26.37 -1.76 29.87
C PRO A 112 27.35 -0.78 29.26
N SER A 113 27.04 0.51 29.30
CA SER A 113 28.03 1.54 29.14
C SER A 113 28.99 1.36 30.31
N SER A 114 29.98 0.52 30.13
CA SER A 114 31.10 0.48 31.04
C SER A 114 31.84 1.78 30.91
N ALA A 115 31.85 2.49 32.00
CA ALA A 115 32.63 3.65 32.34
C ALA A 115 33.94 3.81 31.61
#